data_cba85c5802935859d9e8e06d8144f740
#
_entry.id   cba85c5802935859d9e8e06d8144f740
#
_cell.length_a   1.000
_cell.length_b   1.000
_cell.length_c   1.000
_cell.angle_alpha   90.00
_cell.angle_beta   90.00
_cell.angle_gamma   90.00
#
_symmetry.space_group_name_H-M   'P 1'
#
loop_
_entity.id
_entity.type
_entity.pdbx_description
1 polymer ?
#
loop_
_entity_poly.entity_id
_entity_poly.type
_entity_poly.pdbx_seq_one_letter_code
_entity_poly.pdbx_strand_id
1 'polypeptide(L)'
;MTLLLNKGSSLVNESKYNQAIDIFSKAINLDPLWAEAWNKRATVFYLSGNFEKSQKDIDKVLELEKRHFGALAGQGLVNIQLKNYDKAINSYKRAKEIYPSMKSPDIMIKQIKELIKEQTI
;
A
#
# COMPACT_ATOMS: atom_id res chain seq x y z
N MET A 1 7.08 12.92 15.95
CA MET A 1 6.85 11.95 14.84
C MET A 1 5.48 11.29 14.96
N THR A 2 5.18 10.63 16.07
CA THR A 2 3.87 9.98 16.27
C THR A 2 2.70 10.96 16.18
N LEU A 3 2.86 12.19 16.68
CA LEU A 3 1.83 13.22 16.57
C LEU A 3 1.54 13.58 15.11
N LEU A 4 2.55 13.62 14.25
CA LEU A 4 2.36 13.87 12.83
C LEU A 4 1.58 12.74 12.17
N LEU A 5 1.90 11.47 12.51
CA LEU A 5 1.16 10.33 11.95
C LEU A 5 -0.30 10.36 12.41
N ASN A 6 -0.56 10.68 13.67
CA ASN A 6 -1.92 10.77 14.20
C ASN A 6 -2.70 11.89 13.51
N LYS A 7 -2.08 13.05 13.33
CA LYS A 7 -2.69 14.18 12.63
C LYS A 7 -3.01 13.83 11.18
N GLY A 8 -2.06 13.22 10.49
CA GLY A 8 -2.26 12.78 9.11
C GLY A 8 -3.40 11.77 9.00
N SER A 9 -3.47 10.79 9.91
CA SER A 9 -4.52 9.79 9.93
C SER A 9 -5.90 10.41 10.17
N SER A 10 -5.99 11.43 11.05
CA SER A 10 -7.24 12.16 11.25
C SER A 10 -7.70 12.86 9.98
N LEU A 11 -6.75 13.46 9.25
CA LEU A 11 -7.05 14.12 7.97
C LEU A 11 -7.55 13.11 6.92
N VAL A 12 -6.98 11.91 6.90
CA VAL A 12 -7.45 10.83 6.02
C VAL A 12 -8.91 10.48 6.35
N ASN A 13 -9.23 10.33 7.63
CA ASN A 13 -10.59 10.01 8.08
C ASN A 13 -11.60 11.09 7.66
N GLU A 14 -11.14 12.34 7.53
CA GLU A 14 -11.95 13.45 7.03
C GLU A 14 -11.90 13.60 5.51
N SER A 15 -11.25 12.66 4.81
CA SER A 15 -11.02 12.68 3.36
C SER A 15 -10.25 13.90 2.87
N LYS A 16 -9.44 14.50 3.74
CA LYS A 16 -8.56 15.62 3.41
C LYS A 16 -7.19 15.10 2.95
N TYR A 17 -7.17 14.45 1.79
CA TYR A 17 -6.02 13.69 1.32
C TYR A 17 -4.79 14.56 1.04
N ASN A 18 -4.94 15.71 0.39
CA ASN A 18 -3.80 16.58 0.09
C ASN A 18 -3.12 17.08 1.36
N GLN A 19 -3.92 17.43 2.37
CA GLN A 19 -3.39 17.86 3.67
C GLN A 19 -2.69 16.72 4.40
N ALA A 20 -3.25 15.50 4.32
CA ALA A 20 -2.64 14.30 4.90
C ALA A 20 -1.30 14.00 4.26
N ILE A 21 -1.20 14.10 2.93
CA ILE A 21 0.04 13.89 2.19
C ILE A 21 1.11 14.87 2.66
N ASP A 22 0.76 16.15 2.84
CA ASP A 22 1.70 17.16 3.33
C ASP A 22 2.21 16.81 4.73
N ILE A 23 1.34 16.35 5.61
CA ILE A 23 1.72 15.97 6.98
C ILE A 23 2.64 14.74 6.97
N PHE A 24 2.30 13.70 6.20
CA PHE A 24 3.14 12.51 6.10
C PHE A 24 4.48 12.82 5.43
N SER A 25 4.50 13.75 4.48
CA SER A 25 5.75 14.20 3.84
C SER A 25 6.66 14.89 4.85
N LYS A 26 6.11 15.66 5.79
CA LYS A 26 6.88 16.24 6.88
C LYS A 26 7.50 15.16 7.77
N ALA A 27 6.72 14.11 8.09
CA ALA A 27 7.23 13.00 8.89
C ALA A 27 8.37 12.28 8.18
N ILE A 28 8.25 12.05 6.86
CA ILE A 28 9.31 11.45 6.04
C ILE A 28 10.57 12.30 6.06
N ASN A 29 10.44 13.62 5.94
CA ASN A 29 11.58 14.51 5.96
C ASN A 29 12.30 14.51 7.31
N LEU A 30 11.55 14.33 8.40
CA LEU A 30 12.14 14.26 9.74
C LEU A 30 12.88 12.94 9.97
N ASP A 31 12.37 11.85 9.44
CA ASP A 31 13.02 10.52 9.56
C ASP A 31 12.75 9.69 8.30
N PRO A 32 13.59 9.83 7.26
CA PRO A 32 13.38 9.09 6.01
C PRO A 32 13.56 7.57 6.12
N LEU A 33 14.10 7.08 7.25
CA LEU A 33 14.28 5.65 7.48
C LEU A 33 13.11 5.01 8.24
N TRP A 34 12.11 5.80 8.59
CA TRP A 34 10.92 5.31 9.29
C TRP A 34 9.88 4.84 8.27
N ALA A 35 9.84 3.53 8.06
CA ALA A 35 8.99 2.91 7.03
C ALA A 35 7.51 3.27 7.17
N GLU A 36 7.00 3.39 8.40
CA GLU A 36 5.59 3.65 8.64
C GLU A 36 5.11 4.98 8.03
N ALA A 37 5.95 6.03 8.04
CA ALA A 37 5.60 7.31 7.43
C ALA A 37 5.41 7.16 5.91
N TRP A 38 6.30 6.42 5.26
CA TRP A 38 6.17 6.11 3.82
C TRP A 38 4.91 5.28 3.54
N ASN A 39 4.63 4.29 4.40
CA ASN A 39 3.47 3.43 4.24
C ASN A 39 2.16 4.22 4.37
N LYS A 40 2.09 5.14 5.33
CA LYS A 40 0.93 6.01 5.51
C LYS A 40 0.69 6.89 4.29
N ARG A 41 1.75 7.48 3.74
CA ARG A 41 1.61 8.30 2.54
C ARG A 41 1.19 7.47 1.32
N ALA A 42 1.76 6.26 1.18
CA ALA A 42 1.37 5.34 0.11
C ALA A 42 -0.14 5.05 0.16
N THR A 43 -0.68 4.83 1.35
CA THR A 43 -2.11 4.58 1.53
C THR A 43 -2.96 5.76 1.04
N VAL A 44 -2.54 6.98 1.37
CA VAL A 44 -3.28 8.18 0.94
C VAL A 44 -3.20 8.37 -0.57
N PHE A 45 -2.04 8.13 -1.17
CA PHE A 45 -1.92 8.15 -2.63
C PHE A 45 -2.86 7.14 -3.28
N TYR A 46 -2.97 5.93 -2.71
CA TYR A 46 -3.91 4.93 -3.21
C TYR A 46 -5.35 5.44 -3.11
N LEU A 47 -5.76 5.97 -1.95
CA LEU A 47 -7.11 6.46 -1.71
C LEU A 47 -7.48 7.63 -2.63
N SER A 48 -6.49 8.44 -3.00
CA SER A 48 -6.69 9.60 -3.88
C SER A 48 -6.54 9.27 -5.37
N GLY A 49 -6.27 8.00 -5.71
CA GLY A 49 -6.14 7.56 -7.10
C GLY A 49 -4.77 7.76 -7.72
N ASN A 50 -3.76 8.16 -6.94
CA ASN A 50 -2.39 8.33 -7.41
C ASN A 50 -1.60 7.03 -7.27
N PHE A 51 -1.91 6.05 -8.11
CA PHE A 51 -1.40 4.69 -7.97
C PHE A 51 0.11 4.59 -8.20
N GLU A 52 0.66 5.31 -9.15
CA GLU A 52 2.10 5.32 -9.41
C GLU A 52 2.89 5.89 -8.24
N LYS A 53 2.40 6.98 -7.64
CA LYS A 53 3.04 7.57 -6.45
C LYS A 53 2.93 6.64 -5.25
N SER A 54 1.77 5.97 -5.10
CA SER A 54 1.57 4.96 -4.08
C SER A 54 2.60 3.84 -4.22
N GLN A 55 2.80 3.33 -5.45
CA GLN A 55 3.77 2.27 -5.69
C GLN A 55 5.20 2.71 -5.34
N LYS A 56 5.58 3.93 -5.66
CA LYS A 56 6.92 4.44 -5.32
C LYS A 56 7.16 4.46 -3.81
N ASP A 57 6.16 4.88 -3.03
CA ASP A 57 6.26 4.89 -1.58
C ASP A 57 6.30 3.46 -1.03
N ILE A 58 5.51 2.54 -1.59
CA ILE A 58 5.54 1.12 -1.22
C ILE A 58 6.93 0.53 -1.50
N ASP A 59 7.52 0.84 -2.64
CA ASP A 59 8.88 0.38 -2.96
C ASP A 59 9.87 0.81 -1.88
N LYS A 60 9.72 2.03 -1.38
CA LYS A 60 10.57 2.54 -0.29
C LYS A 60 10.32 1.79 1.01
N VAL A 61 9.07 1.51 1.35
CA VAL A 61 8.75 0.71 2.54
C VAL A 61 9.42 -0.66 2.45
N LEU A 62 9.31 -1.33 1.30
CA LEU A 62 9.86 -2.68 1.12
C LEU A 62 11.38 -2.69 1.03
N GLU A 63 12.00 -1.58 0.63
CA GLU A 63 13.45 -1.39 0.72
C GLU A 63 13.89 -1.32 2.18
N LEU A 64 13.14 -0.61 3.02
CA LEU A 64 13.43 -0.45 4.44
C LEU A 64 13.07 -1.69 5.26
N GLU A 65 11.94 -2.32 4.94
CA GLU A 65 11.41 -3.49 5.65
C GLU A 65 10.83 -4.48 4.64
N LYS A 66 11.62 -5.45 4.21
CA LYS A 66 11.23 -6.43 3.16
C LYS A 66 9.99 -7.24 3.51
N ARG A 67 9.73 -7.45 4.79
CA ARG A 67 8.61 -8.28 5.28
C ARG A 67 7.45 -7.45 5.81
N HIS A 68 7.33 -6.22 5.37
CA HIS A 68 6.24 -5.35 5.80
C HIS A 68 4.93 -5.84 5.16
N PHE A 69 4.08 -6.50 5.96
CA PHE A 69 2.83 -7.08 5.46
C PHE A 69 1.92 -6.02 4.83
N GLY A 70 1.74 -4.88 5.52
CA GLY A 70 0.87 -3.80 5.02
C GLY A 70 1.32 -3.29 3.65
N ALA A 71 2.63 -3.14 3.44
CA ALA A 71 3.16 -2.70 2.16
C ALA A 71 2.96 -3.75 1.07
N LEU A 72 3.15 -5.04 1.39
CA LEU A 72 2.91 -6.12 0.43
C LEU A 72 1.44 -6.20 0.02
N ALA A 73 0.53 -6.07 0.97
CA ALA A 73 -0.91 -6.03 0.68
C ALA A 73 -1.26 -4.77 -0.14
N GLY A 74 -0.69 -3.62 0.23
CA GLY A 74 -0.85 -2.38 -0.53
C GLY A 74 -0.33 -2.50 -1.96
N GLN A 75 0.83 -3.14 -2.16
CA GLN A 75 1.37 -3.41 -3.48
C GLN A 75 0.39 -4.24 -4.32
N GLY A 76 -0.23 -5.24 -3.69
CA GLY A 76 -1.27 -6.03 -4.35
C GLY A 76 -2.42 -5.16 -4.83
N LEU A 77 -2.96 -4.32 -3.94
CA LEU A 77 -4.07 -3.43 -4.26
C LEU A 77 -3.73 -2.43 -5.38
N VAL A 78 -2.57 -1.79 -5.28
CA VAL A 78 -2.10 -0.83 -6.29
C VAL A 78 -1.97 -1.50 -7.66
N ASN A 79 -1.38 -2.69 -7.69
CA ASN A 79 -1.15 -3.39 -8.96
C ASN A 79 -2.43 -3.93 -9.59
N ILE A 80 -3.47 -4.19 -8.80
CA ILE A 80 -4.81 -4.46 -9.35
C ILE A 80 -5.29 -3.22 -10.13
N GLN A 81 -5.15 -2.04 -9.56
CA GLN A 81 -5.58 -0.79 -10.19
C GLN A 81 -4.76 -0.48 -11.45
N LEU A 82 -3.48 -0.79 -11.43
CA LEU A 82 -2.58 -0.62 -12.58
C LEU A 82 -2.71 -1.76 -13.60
N LYS A 83 -3.55 -2.75 -13.32
CA LYS A 83 -3.78 -3.95 -14.16
C LYS A 83 -2.54 -4.82 -14.32
N ASN A 84 -1.59 -4.72 -13.39
CA ASN A 84 -0.42 -5.58 -13.31
C ASN A 84 -0.75 -6.79 -12.43
N TYR A 85 -1.60 -7.68 -12.94
CA TYR A 85 -2.20 -8.74 -12.13
C TYR A 85 -1.20 -9.78 -11.63
N ASP A 86 -0.20 -10.12 -12.44
CA ASP A 86 0.83 -11.08 -12.02
C ASP A 86 1.63 -10.53 -10.83
N LYS A 87 1.97 -9.25 -10.88
CA LYS A 87 2.67 -8.58 -9.77
C LYS A 87 1.80 -8.53 -8.52
N ALA A 88 0.50 -8.27 -8.69
CA ALA A 88 -0.45 -8.26 -7.57
C ALA A 88 -0.53 -9.64 -6.91
N ILE A 89 -0.63 -10.71 -7.70
CA ILE A 89 -0.66 -12.09 -7.18
C ILE A 89 0.62 -12.39 -6.41
N ASN A 90 1.79 -12.05 -6.97
CA ASN A 90 3.07 -12.29 -6.31
C ASN A 90 3.17 -11.54 -4.97
N SER A 91 2.66 -10.32 -4.91
CA SER A 91 2.65 -9.53 -3.67
C SER A 91 1.81 -10.21 -2.58
N TYR A 92 0.64 -10.71 -2.93
CA TYR A 92 -0.21 -11.43 -1.98
C TYR A 92 0.38 -12.78 -1.58
N LYS A 93 1.07 -13.50 -2.49
CA LYS A 93 1.78 -14.73 -2.14
C LYS A 93 2.86 -14.46 -1.10
N ARG A 94 3.63 -13.38 -1.26
CA ARG A 94 4.65 -13.00 -0.28
C ARG A 94 4.02 -12.61 1.06
N ALA A 95 2.90 -11.90 1.04
CA ALA A 95 2.15 -11.56 2.26
C ALA A 95 1.69 -12.83 2.98
N LYS A 96 1.22 -13.83 2.25
CA LYS A 96 0.79 -15.12 2.79
C LYS A 96 1.95 -15.87 3.47
N GLU A 97 3.15 -15.77 2.92
CA GLU A 97 4.34 -16.38 3.54
C GLU A 97 4.63 -15.79 4.92
N ILE A 98 4.35 -14.51 5.12
CA ILE A 98 4.59 -13.81 6.39
C ILE A 98 3.54 -14.20 7.43
N TYR A 99 2.27 -14.27 7.03
CA TYR A 99 1.15 -14.63 7.90
C TYR A 99 0.32 -15.73 7.25
N PRO A 100 0.77 -17.02 7.33
CA PRO A 100 0.10 -18.12 6.64
C PRO A 100 -1.37 -18.35 7.05
N SER A 101 -1.73 -17.95 8.28
CA SER A 101 -3.11 -18.11 8.76
C SER A 101 -4.07 -17.03 8.26
N MET A 102 -3.56 -15.95 7.67
CA MET A 102 -4.42 -14.90 7.12
C MET A 102 -5.12 -15.39 5.86
N LYS A 103 -6.42 -15.17 5.80
CA LYS A 103 -7.25 -15.59 4.65
C LYS A 103 -7.32 -14.55 3.55
N SER A 104 -7.09 -13.28 3.88
CA SER A 104 -7.24 -12.20 2.91
C SER A 104 -6.35 -12.34 1.67
N PRO A 105 -5.07 -12.76 1.76
CA PRO A 105 -4.26 -12.96 0.56
C PRO A 105 -4.85 -14.00 -0.40
N ASP A 106 -5.34 -15.12 0.13
CA ASP A 106 -5.95 -16.18 -0.69
C ASP A 106 -7.22 -15.68 -1.40
N ILE A 107 -8.04 -14.93 -0.67
CA ILE A 107 -9.27 -14.33 -1.23
C ILE A 107 -8.93 -13.38 -2.36
N MET A 108 -7.94 -12.52 -2.16
CA MET A 108 -7.53 -11.54 -3.16
C MET A 108 -6.94 -12.22 -4.40
N ILE A 109 -6.11 -13.25 -4.22
CA ILE A 109 -5.54 -14.01 -5.34
C ILE A 109 -6.66 -14.62 -6.18
N LYS A 110 -7.66 -15.19 -5.53
CA LYS A 110 -8.81 -15.77 -6.24
C LYS A 110 -9.55 -14.71 -7.05
N GLN A 111 -9.80 -13.55 -6.45
CA GLN A 111 -10.47 -12.44 -7.13
C GLN A 111 -9.67 -11.93 -8.33
N ILE A 112 -8.35 -11.84 -8.20
CA ILE A 112 -7.48 -11.41 -9.30
C ILE A 112 -7.54 -12.41 -10.44
N LYS A 113 -7.51 -13.71 -10.16
CA LYS A 113 -7.62 -14.76 -11.18
C LYS A 113 -8.96 -14.68 -11.94
N GLU A 114 -10.02 -14.32 -11.25
CA GLU A 114 -11.33 -14.10 -11.88
C GLU A 114 -11.30 -12.89 -12.80
N LEU A 115 -10.63 -11.79 -12.38
CA LEU A 115 -10.47 -10.60 -13.23
C LEU A 115 -9.69 -10.93 -14.51
N ILE A 116 -8.64 -11.75 -14.40
CA ILE A 116 -7.85 -12.18 -15.57
C ILE A 116 -8.76 -12.93 -16.55
N LYS A 117 -9.60 -13.86 -16.06
CA LYS A 117 -10.54 -14.61 -16.90
C LYS A 117 -11.50 -13.70 -17.65
N GLU A 118 -12.05 -12.69 -16.97
CA GLU A 118 -12.96 -11.72 -17.57
C GLU A 118 -12.33 -10.96 -18.74
N GLN A 119 -11.03 -10.69 -18.65
CA GLN A 119 -10.32 -9.94 -19.69
C GLN A 119 -9.96 -10.78 -20.91
N THR A 120 -9.98 -12.11 -20.79
CA THR A 120 -9.62 -13.00 -21.90
C THR A 120 -10.85 -13.46 -22.71
N ILE A 121 -12.04 -13.06 -22.32
CA ILE A 121 -13.28 -13.30 -23.07
C ILE A 121 -13.52 -12.17 -24.11
#